data_2f3e2282531ae6af6287eae562c5282e
#
_entry.id   2f3e2282531ae6af6287eae562c5282e
#
_cell.length_a   1.000
_cell.length_b   1.000
_cell.length_c   1.000
_cell.angle_alpha   90.00
_cell.angle_beta   90.00
_cell.angle_gamma   90.00
#
_symmetry.space_group_name_H-M   'P 1'
#
loop_
_entity.id
_entity.type
_entity.pdbx_description
1 polymer ?
#
loop_
_entity_poly.entity_id
_entity_poly.type
_entity_poly.pdbx_seq_one_letter_code
_entity_poly.pdbx_strand_id
1 'polypeptide(L)'
;FWKPSPDVDLSFEFLGRPAASPVGPAAGPHSQMAQNIVLSWLGGSRLFELKTVQVLDDLDIARPCIDMQTIGYNIEWSQELLVHESLEEYVKAWMIIEMLKRWEPIQEFVGRPEEGGPGAHVFDMSVGYDLAGITSEKVAGFIDAMHDATDEIERLRAQIPHDSVFAQFRDIEFPSHISDTITLSTFHGCPPDEIEQITKHLIKAHDIDVIVKLNPTLLGPDGVSAIVHDTLGYEYVQLVPQAFEDDLPFDRAITLIDELHRFALDHGHRFGIKLTNTLVVQNHKDWMPDETMYLSGAPLHVLATAVLDKLATALPGRFMIPGHDGPDADPDATNGGGDIMVSFSAGVTKENLADTIAMGVRPASVCSDLLKPGGYGRLAPMLKALTKAVAESTGRDLDGYRSARLAEARAAGHRDTAAAHLAHITHNDLASYHLDGHENLPRSVDHDLEMWGCVACNFCVTVC
;
A
#
# COMPACT_ATOMS: atom_id res chain seq x y z
N PHE A 1 -17.54 -5.52 11.39
CA PHE A 1 -17.49 -4.21 10.74
C PHE A 1 -16.68 -3.23 11.60
N TRP A 2 -15.93 -2.34 10.96
CA TRP A 2 -15.33 -1.21 11.65
C TRP A 2 -16.36 -0.09 11.76
N LYS A 3 -16.39 0.56 12.93
CA LYS A 3 -17.20 1.75 13.17
C LYS A 3 -16.27 2.90 13.54
N PRO A 4 -16.29 4.03 12.80
CA PRO A 4 -15.53 5.22 13.18
C PRO A 4 -15.87 5.69 14.57
N SER A 5 -14.89 6.20 15.30
CA SER A 5 -15.13 6.87 16.58
C SER A 5 -15.73 8.26 16.33
N PRO A 6 -16.75 8.68 17.05
CA PRO A 6 -17.23 10.05 16.95
C PRO A 6 -16.29 11.10 17.55
N ASP A 7 -15.34 10.65 18.39
CA ASP A 7 -14.46 11.52 19.16
C ASP A 7 -13.02 11.57 18.63
N VAL A 8 -12.71 10.79 17.58
CA VAL A 8 -11.36 10.69 17.00
C VAL A 8 -11.46 10.72 15.48
N ASP A 9 -10.76 11.64 14.87
CA ASP A 9 -10.69 11.76 13.42
C ASP A 9 -9.46 11.03 12.88
N LEU A 10 -9.69 9.97 12.07
CA LEU A 10 -8.67 9.24 11.35
C LEU A 10 -8.65 9.58 9.85
N SER A 11 -9.42 10.57 9.43
CA SER A 11 -9.45 10.98 8.02
C SER A 11 -8.13 11.62 7.59
N PHE A 12 -7.86 11.50 6.29
CA PHE A 12 -6.70 12.13 5.67
C PHE A 12 -6.99 12.42 4.19
N GLU A 13 -6.13 13.20 3.58
CA GLU A 13 -6.17 13.42 2.13
C GLU A 13 -5.08 12.57 1.45
N PHE A 14 -5.50 11.77 0.48
CA PHE A 14 -4.62 11.03 -0.43
C PHE A 14 -4.53 11.78 -1.75
N LEU A 15 -3.40 12.45 -2.00
CA LEU A 15 -3.24 13.31 -3.19
C LEU A 15 -4.45 14.23 -3.40
N GLY A 16 -4.99 14.81 -2.32
CA GLY A 16 -6.14 15.72 -2.33
C GLY A 16 -7.52 15.06 -2.34
N ARG A 17 -7.61 13.73 -2.28
CA ARG A 17 -8.88 13.00 -2.20
C ARG A 17 -9.11 12.55 -0.77
N PRO A 18 -10.30 12.81 -0.21
CA PRO A 18 -10.59 12.48 1.18
C PRO A 18 -10.74 10.96 1.36
N ALA A 19 -10.12 10.44 2.41
CA ALA A 19 -10.29 9.07 2.88
C ALA A 19 -10.51 9.06 4.39
N ALA A 20 -11.50 8.31 4.87
CA ALA A 20 -11.93 8.33 6.26
C ALA A 20 -11.05 7.49 7.20
N SER A 21 -10.07 6.76 6.70
CA SER A 21 -9.05 6.08 7.50
C SER A 21 -7.76 5.93 6.69
N PRO A 22 -6.58 5.99 7.35
CA PRO A 22 -5.28 5.94 6.66
C PRO A 22 -4.81 4.50 6.38
N VAL A 23 -5.72 3.54 6.29
CA VAL A 23 -5.41 2.11 6.14
C VAL A 23 -6.17 1.51 4.97
N GLY A 24 -5.51 0.63 4.25
CA GLY A 24 -6.12 -0.19 3.21
C GLY A 24 -5.24 -1.35 2.77
N PRO A 25 -5.74 -2.21 1.86
CA PRO A 25 -4.92 -3.26 1.30
C PRO A 25 -3.88 -2.67 0.33
N ALA A 26 -2.68 -3.24 0.34
CA ALA A 26 -1.70 -3.01 -0.72
C ALA A 26 -2.10 -3.79 -1.99
N ALA A 27 -1.51 -3.45 -3.13
CA ALA A 27 -1.66 -4.23 -4.36
C ALA A 27 -1.23 -5.68 -4.13
N GLY A 28 -2.18 -6.58 -4.19
CA GLY A 28 -1.99 -7.99 -3.89
C GLY A 28 -3.26 -8.81 -4.15
N PRO A 29 -3.28 -10.12 -3.82
CA PRO A 29 -4.47 -10.95 -4.07
C PRO A 29 -5.74 -10.42 -3.39
N HIS A 30 -5.58 -9.69 -2.28
CA HIS A 30 -6.68 -9.13 -1.50
C HIS A 30 -7.22 -7.80 -2.03
N SER A 31 -6.69 -7.26 -3.11
CA SER A 31 -7.25 -6.09 -3.82
C SER A 31 -7.53 -6.36 -5.30
N GLN A 32 -7.60 -7.65 -5.70
CA GLN A 32 -7.86 -8.06 -7.07
C GLN A 32 -9.36 -8.25 -7.35
N MET A 33 -10.10 -8.88 -6.43
CA MET A 33 -11.50 -9.27 -6.63
C MET A 33 -12.44 -8.31 -5.90
N ALA A 34 -13.59 -8.03 -6.49
CA ALA A 34 -14.60 -7.14 -5.93
C ALA A 34 -15.01 -7.52 -4.51
N GLN A 35 -15.25 -8.80 -4.25
CA GLN A 35 -15.61 -9.29 -2.92
C GLN A 35 -14.54 -8.99 -1.87
N ASN A 36 -13.26 -9.08 -2.24
CA ASN A 36 -12.15 -8.84 -1.33
C ASN A 36 -12.04 -7.35 -0.99
N ILE A 37 -12.20 -6.50 -2.00
CA ILE A 37 -12.22 -5.03 -1.83
C ILE A 37 -13.38 -4.62 -0.92
N VAL A 38 -14.58 -5.14 -1.17
CA VAL A 38 -15.78 -4.86 -0.36
C VAL A 38 -15.61 -5.35 1.08
N LEU A 39 -15.10 -6.56 1.30
CA LEU A 39 -14.83 -7.08 2.66
C LEU A 39 -13.79 -6.22 3.39
N SER A 40 -12.76 -5.77 2.69
CA SER A 40 -11.76 -4.87 3.23
C SER A 40 -12.36 -3.52 3.62
N TRP A 41 -13.25 -2.96 2.77
CA TRP A 41 -13.97 -1.72 3.06
C TRP A 41 -14.86 -1.85 4.30
N LEU A 42 -15.59 -2.95 4.44
CA LEU A 42 -16.38 -3.26 5.64
C LEU A 42 -15.51 -3.43 6.89
N GLY A 43 -14.27 -3.89 6.72
CA GLY A 43 -13.24 -3.98 7.77
C GLY A 43 -12.67 -2.63 8.20
N GLY A 44 -12.92 -1.56 7.43
CA GLY A 44 -12.49 -0.19 7.73
C GLY A 44 -11.44 0.39 6.79
N SER A 45 -11.02 -0.34 5.77
CA SER A 45 -10.16 0.22 4.72
C SER A 45 -10.86 1.37 4.01
N ARG A 46 -10.11 2.45 3.75
CA ARG A 46 -10.61 3.61 3.00
C ARG A 46 -9.65 4.06 1.89
N LEU A 47 -8.52 3.38 1.76
CA LEU A 47 -7.67 3.47 0.57
C LEU A 47 -7.45 2.06 0.03
N PHE A 48 -7.56 1.88 -1.28
CA PHE A 48 -7.36 0.60 -1.95
C PHE A 48 -6.33 0.77 -3.05
N GLU A 49 -5.11 0.27 -2.82
CA GLU A 49 -4.17 0.05 -3.91
C GLU A 49 -4.63 -1.21 -4.64
N LEU A 50 -5.18 -1.03 -5.82
CA LEU A 50 -5.72 -2.13 -6.61
C LEU A 50 -4.59 -3.04 -7.08
N LYS A 51 -4.88 -4.32 -7.30
CA LYS A 51 -3.87 -5.28 -7.80
C LYS A 51 -3.28 -4.74 -9.09
N THR A 52 -1.96 -4.77 -9.20
CA THR A 52 -1.22 -4.18 -10.31
C THR A 52 -1.63 -4.79 -11.66
N VAL A 53 -2.02 -3.92 -12.59
CA VAL A 53 -2.33 -4.26 -13.97
C VAL A 53 -1.10 -4.07 -14.84
N GLN A 54 -0.90 -4.97 -15.79
CA GLN A 54 0.20 -4.91 -16.75
C GLN A 54 -0.24 -5.46 -18.12
N VAL A 55 0.56 -5.23 -19.16
CA VAL A 55 0.22 -5.53 -20.54
C VAL A 55 0.11 -7.03 -20.85
N LEU A 56 0.87 -7.87 -20.15
CA LEU A 56 0.79 -9.32 -20.30
C LEU A 56 -0.46 -9.83 -19.60
N ASP A 57 -1.34 -10.42 -20.40
CA ASP A 57 -2.60 -11.01 -19.96
C ASP A 57 -2.46 -12.53 -19.79
N ASP A 58 -3.45 -13.12 -19.13
CA ASP A 58 -3.59 -14.57 -19.04
C ASP A 58 -2.35 -15.25 -18.41
N LEU A 59 -1.88 -14.68 -17.31
CA LEU A 59 -0.72 -15.19 -16.61
C LEU A 59 -1.02 -16.54 -15.95
N ASP A 60 -0.33 -17.59 -16.38
CA ASP A 60 -0.32 -18.88 -15.70
C ASP A 60 0.73 -18.87 -14.58
N ILE A 61 0.31 -18.50 -13.37
CA ILE A 61 1.20 -18.43 -12.21
C ILE A 61 1.30 -19.79 -11.55
N ALA A 62 2.48 -20.40 -11.64
CA ALA A 62 2.75 -21.68 -11.02
C ALA A 62 2.55 -21.64 -9.49
N ARG A 63 2.02 -22.72 -8.91
CA ARG A 63 1.74 -22.85 -7.48
C ARG A 63 2.77 -23.76 -6.80
N PRO A 64 3.10 -23.51 -5.52
CA PRO A 64 2.67 -22.41 -4.65
C PRO A 64 3.34 -21.08 -5.03
N CYS A 65 2.58 -19.97 -5.00
CA CYS A 65 3.09 -18.65 -5.37
C CYS A 65 3.18 -17.66 -4.19
N ILE A 66 2.65 -18.02 -3.03
CA ILE A 66 2.70 -17.24 -1.79
C ILE A 66 2.98 -18.16 -0.61
N ASP A 67 3.88 -17.74 0.27
CA ASP A 67 4.10 -18.36 1.59
C ASP A 67 4.02 -17.31 2.70
N MET A 68 3.19 -17.60 3.69
CA MET A 68 2.98 -16.79 4.89
C MET A 68 3.16 -17.60 6.18
N GLN A 69 3.94 -18.68 6.15
CA GLN A 69 4.12 -19.54 7.32
C GLN A 69 4.95 -18.88 8.44
N THR A 70 5.92 -18.07 8.07
CA THR A 70 6.82 -17.36 9.00
C THR A 70 6.80 -15.86 8.72
N ILE A 71 7.67 -15.41 7.83
CA ILE A 71 7.63 -14.12 7.16
C ILE A 71 7.02 -14.30 5.79
N GLY A 72 6.74 -13.24 5.05
CA GLY A 72 6.07 -13.36 3.75
C GLY A 72 7.04 -13.59 2.59
N TYR A 73 6.69 -14.51 1.69
CA TYR A 73 7.32 -14.67 0.38
C TYR A 73 6.27 -14.81 -0.71
N ASN A 74 6.57 -14.32 -1.90
CA ASN A 74 5.74 -14.50 -3.10
C ASN A 74 6.61 -14.52 -4.35
N ILE A 75 6.07 -14.97 -5.48
CA ILE A 75 6.77 -15.01 -6.78
C ILE A 75 6.10 -14.20 -7.87
N GLU A 76 4.88 -13.71 -7.65
CA GLU A 76 4.16 -12.90 -8.64
C GLU A 76 3.58 -11.64 -7.98
N TRP A 77 3.55 -10.54 -8.73
CA TRP A 77 3.17 -9.22 -8.25
C TRP A 77 2.02 -8.57 -9.07
N SER A 78 1.73 -9.03 -10.29
CA SER A 78 0.70 -8.47 -11.18
C SER A 78 -0.64 -9.22 -11.09
N GLN A 79 -1.63 -8.80 -11.89
CA GLN A 79 -2.94 -9.44 -11.92
C GLN A 79 -2.87 -10.87 -12.49
N GLU A 80 -3.76 -11.73 -12.01
CA GLU A 80 -4.02 -13.06 -12.58
C GLU A 80 -5.20 -13.04 -13.57
N LEU A 81 -6.00 -11.97 -13.55
CA LEU A 81 -7.13 -11.74 -14.44
C LEU A 81 -6.66 -11.05 -15.71
N LEU A 82 -7.42 -11.20 -16.78
CA LEU A 82 -7.27 -10.33 -17.96
C LEU A 82 -7.50 -8.87 -17.57
N VAL A 83 -6.90 -7.94 -18.32
CA VAL A 83 -7.00 -6.50 -17.97
C VAL A 83 -8.46 -6.03 -17.91
N HIS A 84 -9.32 -6.48 -18.85
CA HIS A 84 -10.74 -6.12 -18.83
C HIS A 84 -11.52 -6.78 -17.68
N GLU A 85 -11.13 -7.98 -17.23
CA GLU A 85 -11.70 -8.64 -16.04
C GLU A 85 -11.30 -7.92 -14.76
N SER A 86 -10.05 -7.44 -14.69
CA SER A 86 -9.58 -6.59 -13.59
C SER A 86 -10.39 -5.30 -13.51
N LEU A 87 -10.63 -4.63 -14.66
CA LEU A 87 -11.51 -3.46 -14.73
C LEU A 87 -12.92 -3.78 -14.21
N GLU A 88 -13.50 -4.89 -14.68
CA GLU A 88 -14.83 -5.32 -14.24
C GLU A 88 -14.89 -5.51 -12.72
N GLU A 89 -13.90 -6.18 -12.12
CA GLU A 89 -13.86 -6.42 -10.68
C GLU A 89 -13.72 -5.10 -9.88
N TYR A 90 -12.95 -4.14 -10.37
CA TYR A 90 -12.77 -2.85 -9.69
C TYR A 90 -14.02 -1.98 -9.78
N VAL A 91 -14.64 -1.89 -10.95
CA VAL A 91 -15.90 -1.16 -11.12
C VAL A 91 -17.03 -1.82 -10.34
N LYS A 92 -17.08 -3.16 -10.33
CA LYS A 92 -18.03 -3.93 -9.52
C LYS A 92 -17.90 -3.65 -8.04
N ALA A 93 -16.66 -3.63 -7.51
CA ALA A 93 -16.39 -3.27 -6.13
C ALA A 93 -16.87 -1.86 -5.80
N TRP A 94 -16.56 -0.89 -6.68
CA TRP A 94 -17.00 0.49 -6.54
C TRP A 94 -18.52 0.61 -6.47
N MET A 95 -19.24 -0.01 -7.40
CA MET A 95 -20.70 -0.01 -7.41
C MET A 95 -21.30 -0.66 -6.16
N ILE A 96 -20.75 -1.79 -5.70
CA ILE A 96 -21.22 -2.46 -4.47
C ILE A 96 -21.01 -1.57 -3.25
N ILE A 97 -19.87 -0.90 -3.12
CA ILE A 97 -19.62 0.03 -2.02
C ILE A 97 -20.62 1.19 -2.06
N GLU A 98 -20.91 1.75 -3.24
CA GLU A 98 -21.92 2.81 -3.38
C GLU A 98 -23.34 2.35 -3.02
N MET A 99 -23.70 1.12 -3.34
CA MET A 99 -24.95 0.50 -2.88
C MET A 99 -24.97 0.34 -1.35
N LEU A 100 -23.88 -0.15 -0.77
CA LEU A 100 -23.76 -0.39 0.67
C LEU A 100 -23.81 0.91 1.47
N LYS A 101 -23.23 2.01 1.00
CA LYS A 101 -23.35 3.34 1.63
C LYS A 101 -24.81 3.81 1.73
N ARG A 102 -25.68 3.35 0.83
CA ARG A 102 -27.11 3.71 0.76
C ARG A 102 -28.01 2.67 1.42
N TRP A 103 -27.45 1.53 1.87
CA TRP A 103 -28.22 0.45 2.46
C TRP A 103 -28.41 0.68 3.97
N GLU A 104 -29.62 1.05 4.36
CA GLU A 104 -29.99 1.43 5.73
C GLU A 104 -29.46 0.48 6.83
N PRO A 105 -29.52 -0.88 6.67
CA PRO A 105 -29.07 -1.79 7.73
C PRO A 105 -27.62 -1.66 8.16
N ILE A 106 -26.75 -1.08 7.32
CA ILE A 106 -25.33 -0.94 7.65
C ILE A 106 -24.83 0.51 7.68
N GLN A 107 -25.69 1.49 7.44
CA GLN A 107 -25.29 2.92 7.41
C GLN A 107 -24.67 3.39 8.73
N GLU A 108 -25.10 2.86 9.87
CA GLU A 108 -24.49 3.20 11.16
C GLU A 108 -23.02 2.80 11.28
N PHE A 109 -22.56 1.81 10.48
CA PHE A 109 -21.19 1.30 10.49
C PHE A 109 -20.32 1.99 9.43
N VAL A 110 -20.89 2.30 8.28
CA VAL A 110 -20.13 2.70 7.09
C VAL A 110 -20.30 4.18 6.72
N GLY A 111 -21.20 4.88 7.41
CA GLY A 111 -21.53 6.27 7.12
C GLY A 111 -22.44 6.43 5.89
N ARG A 112 -22.86 7.67 5.65
CA ARG A 112 -23.67 8.05 4.49
C ARG A 112 -22.78 8.39 3.29
N PRO A 113 -23.34 8.44 2.07
CA PRO A 113 -22.60 8.74 0.85
C PRO A 113 -22.23 10.23 0.70
N GLU A 114 -21.93 10.92 1.79
CA GLU A 114 -21.54 12.32 1.79
C GLU A 114 -20.03 12.45 1.55
N GLU A 115 -19.62 13.44 0.78
CA GLU A 115 -18.22 13.72 0.51
C GLU A 115 -17.47 14.00 1.83
N GLY A 116 -16.31 13.34 2.02
CA GLY A 116 -15.50 13.47 3.22
C GLY A 116 -16.06 12.82 4.49
N GLY A 117 -17.23 12.16 4.42
CA GLY A 117 -17.83 11.43 5.55
C GLY A 117 -17.16 10.08 5.82
N PRO A 118 -17.63 9.32 6.85
CA PRO A 118 -17.05 8.01 7.24
C PRO A 118 -17.00 6.96 6.14
N GLY A 119 -17.77 7.16 5.07
CA GLY A 119 -17.75 6.31 3.87
C GLY A 119 -16.75 6.75 2.79
N ALA A 120 -16.09 7.90 2.95
CA ALA A 120 -15.14 8.41 1.97
C ALA A 120 -13.96 7.44 1.80
N HIS A 121 -13.68 7.06 0.56
CA HIS A 121 -12.64 6.11 0.21
C HIS A 121 -12.05 6.44 -1.16
N VAL A 122 -10.85 5.98 -1.39
CA VAL A 122 -10.10 6.19 -2.63
C VAL A 122 -9.69 4.84 -3.20
N PHE A 123 -9.89 4.66 -4.50
CA PHE A 123 -9.25 3.61 -5.28
C PHE A 123 -8.02 4.22 -5.94
N ASP A 124 -6.87 3.62 -5.69
CA ASP A 124 -5.59 3.97 -6.28
C ASP A 124 -5.22 2.88 -7.28
N MET A 125 -5.17 3.23 -8.55
CA MET A 125 -4.75 2.29 -9.59
C MET A 125 -3.30 1.85 -9.33
N SER A 126 -2.96 0.65 -9.72
CA SER A 126 -1.56 0.21 -9.77
C SER A 126 -1.27 -0.35 -11.14
N VAL A 127 -0.22 0.17 -11.76
CA VAL A 127 0.30 -0.35 -13.04
C VAL A 127 1.77 -0.62 -12.92
N GLY A 128 2.26 -1.57 -13.70
CA GLY A 128 3.68 -1.90 -13.76
C GLY A 128 3.98 -2.59 -15.08
N TYR A 129 5.09 -2.37 -15.63
CA TYR A 129 5.77 -2.96 -16.78
C TYR A 129 6.75 -1.92 -17.37
N ASP A 130 7.34 -2.22 -18.54
CA ASP A 130 8.15 -1.28 -19.27
C ASP A 130 7.32 -0.14 -19.92
N LEU A 131 8.00 0.86 -20.44
CA LEU A 131 7.33 2.01 -21.08
C LEU A 131 6.43 1.59 -22.22
N ALA A 132 6.84 0.61 -23.04
CA ALA A 132 6.04 0.13 -24.18
C ALA A 132 4.74 -0.56 -23.70
N GLY A 133 4.80 -1.33 -22.63
CA GLY A 133 3.64 -1.97 -22.02
C GLY A 133 2.67 -0.97 -21.42
N ILE A 134 3.17 0.01 -20.67
CA ILE A 134 2.33 1.04 -20.04
C ILE A 134 1.67 1.96 -21.08
N THR A 135 2.37 2.28 -22.16
CA THR A 135 1.80 3.09 -23.26
C THR A 135 0.96 2.31 -24.25
N SER A 136 0.79 0.98 -24.06
CA SER A 136 -0.05 0.16 -24.91
C SER A 136 -1.53 0.58 -24.85
N GLU A 137 -2.27 0.38 -25.95
CA GLU A 137 -3.73 0.63 -25.99
C GLU A 137 -4.49 -0.12 -24.89
N LYS A 138 -3.98 -1.30 -24.48
CA LYS A 138 -4.60 -2.12 -23.43
C LYS A 138 -4.51 -1.46 -22.05
N VAL A 139 -3.32 -1.02 -21.65
CA VAL A 139 -3.12 -0.37 -20.34
C VAL A 139 -3.67 1.04 -20.33
N ALA A 140 -3.47 1.81 -21.40
CA ALA A 140 -4.07 3.13 -21.57
C ALA A 140 -5.60 3.07 -21.49
N GLY A 141 -6.23 2.13 -22.19
CA GLY A 141 -7.68 1.93 -22.15
C GLY A 141 -8.21 1.54 -20.77
N PHE A 142 -7.43 0.80 -19.96
CA PHE A 142 -7.77 0.51 -18.58
C PHE A 142 -7.74 1.80 -17.72
N ILE A 143 -6.70 2.63 -17.85
CA ILE A 143 -6.58 3.89 -17.11
C ILE A 143 -7.73 4.82 -17.47
N ASP A 144 -8.01 4.99 -18.76
CA ASP A 144 -9.09 5.86 -19.25
C ASP A 144 -10.47 5.36 -18.77
N ALA A 145 -10.70 4.04 -18.73
CA ALA A 145 -11.94 3.45 -18.24
C ALA A 145 -12.11 3.57 -16.70
N MET A 146 -11.01 3.65 -15.95
CA MET A 146 -11.07 3.96 -14.51
C MET A 146 -11.30 5.45 -14.26
N HIS A 147 -10.91 6.30 -15.19
CA HIS A 147 -11.18 7.74 -15.17
C HIS A 147 -12.64 8.05 -15.53
N ASP A 148 -13.19 7.32 -16.49
CA ASP A 148 -14.62 7.38 -16.82
C ASP A 148 -15.19 5.97 -17.10
N ALA A 149 -15.76 5.37 -16.05
CA ALA A 149 -16.31 4.02 -16.07
C ALA A 149 -17.79 3.97 -16.53
N THR A 150 -18.30 4.99 -17.20
CA THR A 150 -19.73 5.09 -17.56
C THR A 150 -20.23 3.83 -18.29
N ASP A 151 -19.53 3.37 -19.33
CA ASP A 151 -19.95 2.21 -20.13
C ASP A 151 -19.93 0.92 -19.29
N GLU A 152 -18.91 0.74 -18.47
CA GLU A 152 -18.77 -0.44 -17.62
C GLU A 152 -19.82 -0.46 -16.50
N ILE A 153 -20.11 0.68 -15.89
CA ILE A 153 -21.19 0.83 -14.90
C ILE A 153 -22.53 0.46 -15.51
N GLU A 154 -22.86 0.94 -16.71
CA GLU A 154 -24.12 0.61 -17.35
C GLU A 154 -24.21 -0.88 -17.69
N ARG A 155 -23.11 -1.49 -18.13
CA ARG A 155 -23.04 -2.93 -18.38
C ARG A 155 -23.29 -3.75 -17.12
N LEU A 156 -22.66 -3.37 -16.01
CA LEU A 156 -22.79 -4.03 -14.70
C LEU A 156 -24.15 -3.75 -14.04
N ARG A 157 -24.69 -2.54 -14.20
CA ARG A 157 -26.04 -2.19 -13.75
C ARG A 157 -27.09 -3.16 -14.27
N ALA A 158 -26.99 -3.57 -15.52
CA ALA A 158 -27.90 -4.54 -16.13
C ALA A 158 -27.86 -5.92 -15.45
N GLN A 159 -26.78 -6.27 -14.77
CA GLN A 159 -26.60 -7.54 -14.05
C GLN A 159 -27.20 -7.53 -12.65
N ILE A 160 -27.58 -6.37 -12.09
CA ILE A 160 -28.19 -6.32 -10.75
C ILE A 160 -29.54 -7.04 -10.81
N PRO A 161 -29.77 -8.12 -10.02
CA PRO A 161 -31.01 -8.91 -10.11
C PRO A 161 -32.24 -8.10 -9.69
N HIS A 162 -33.30 -8.24 -10.47
CA HIS A 162 -34.58 -7.55 -10.20
C HIS A 162 -35.34 -8.05 -8.95
N ASP A 163 -35.06 -9.26 -8.54
CA ASP A 163 -35.71 -9.95 -7.41
C ASP A 163 -34.84 -10.02 -6.14
N SER A 164 -33.75 -9.25 -6.09
CA SER A 164 -32.86 -9.17 -4.93
C SER A 164 -33.11 -7.94 -4.07
N VAL A 165 -32.54 -7.93 -2.86
CA VAL A 165 -32.54 -6.75 -1.98
C VAL A 165 -31.81 -5.57 -2.59
N PHE A 166 -30.97 -5.82 -3.60
CA PHE A 166 -30.20 -4.82 -4.32
C PHE A 166 -30.97 -4.21 -5.51
N ALA A 167 -32.14 -4.75 -5.87
CA ALA A 167 -32.95 -4.22 -6.96
C ALA A 167 -33.27 -2.72 -6.79
N GLN A 168 -33.44 -2.26 -5.55
CA GLN A 168 -33.67 -0.86 -5.20
C GLN A 168 -32.52 0.09 -5.60
N PHE A 169 -31.33 -0.42 -5.88
CA PHE A 169 -30.17 0.37 -6.26
C PHE A 169 -29.92 0.40 -7.77
N ARG A 170 -30.78 -0.24 -8.57
CA ARG A 170 -30.60 -0.28 -10.03
C ARG A 170 -30.63 1.11 -10.67
N ASP A 171 -31.44 2.01 -10.12
CA ASP A 171 -31.66 3.34 -10.67
C ASP A 171 -30.89 4.45 -9.95
N ILE A 172 -29.97 4.11 -9.04
CA ILE A 172 -29.12 5.13 -8.42
C ILE A 172 -28.05 5.61 -9.41
N GLU A 173 -27.64 6.86 -9.23
CA GLU A 173 -26.48 7.40 -9.92
C GLU A 173 -25.22 6.85 -9.26
N PHE A 174 -24.42 6.11 -10.02
CA PHE A 174 -23.08 5.69 -9.61
C PHE A 174 -22.07 6.71 -10.15
N PRO A 175 -21.17 7.23 -9.32
CA PRO A 175 -20.09 8.09 -9.81
C PRO A 175 -19.24 7.32 -10.84
N SER A 176 -19.11 7.86 -12.06
CA SER A 176 -18.32 7.22 -13.12
C SER A 176 -16.82 7.46 -12.99
N HIS A 177 -16.42 8.52 -12.31
CA HIS A 177 -15.03 8.79 -12.00
C HIS A 177 -14.59 7.95 -10.79
N ILE A 178 -13.83 6.88 -11.04
CA ILE A 178 -13.43 5.92 -10.02
C ILE A 178 -12.06 6.26 -9.45
N SER A 179 -11.09 6.58 -10.32
CA SER A 179 -9.73 6.89 -9.89
C SER A 179 -9.03 7.84 -10.87
N ASP A 180 -8.28 8.76 -10.30
CA ASP A 180 -7.36 9.69 -10.96
C ASP A 180 -5.99 9.71 -10.28
N THR A 181 -5.67 8.61 -9.59
CA THR A 181 -4.36 8.36 -8.97
C THR A 181 -3.80 7.02 -9.41
N ILE A 182 -2.49 6.92 -9.52
CA ILE A 182 -1.83 5.69 -9.91
C ILE A 182 -0.54 5.48 -9.11
N THR A 183 -0.38 4.29 -8.55
CA THR A 183 0.90 3.81 -8.04
C THR A 183 1.63 3.05 -9.14
N LEU A 184 2.74 3.62 -9.62
CA LEU A 184 3.66 2.95 -10.53
C LEU A 184 4.48 1.92 -9.74
N SER A 185 4.21 0.64 -9.98
CA SER A 185 4.99 -0.46 -9.45
C SER A 185 6.11 -0.78 -10.43
N THR A 186 7.30 -0.21 -10.20
CA THR A 186 8.46 -0.51 -11.02
C THR A 186 8.89 -1.96 -10.80
N PHE A 187 9.21 -2.68 -11.89
CA PHE A 187 9.83 -3.98 -11.75
C PHE A 187 11.28 -3.84 -11.29
N HIS A 188 11.82 -4.87 -10.65
CA HIS A 188 13.22 -4.91 -10.30
C HIS A 188 14.09 -4.86 -11.57
N GLY A 189 15.05 -3.94 -11.60
CA GLY A 189 15.87 -3.69 -12.77
C GLY A 189 15.28 -2.69 -13.78
N CYS A 190 14.19 -1.98 -13.42
CA CYS A 190 13.69 -0.88 -14.25
C CYS A 190 14.69 0.28 -14.29
N PRO A 191 15.20 0.68 -15.48
CA PRO A 191 16.16 1.77 -15.57
C PRO A 191 15.59 3.08 -15.04
N PRO A 192 16.40 3.91 -14.34
CA PRO A 192 15.95 5.20 -13.78
C PRO A 192 15.31 6.13 -14.82
N ASP A 193 15.88 6.19 -16.01
CA ASP A 193 15.37 7.04 -17.11
C ASP A 193 14.03 6.53 -17.63
N GLU A 194 13.79 5.23 -17.56
CA GLU A 194 12.50 4.63 -17.93
C GLU A 194 11.42 4.93 -16.88
N ILE A 195 11.74 4.85 -15.59
CA ILE A 195 10.85 5.27 -14.49
C ILE A 195 10.43 6.73 -14.71
N GLU A 196 11.39 7.59 -15.06
CA GLU A 196 11.13 8.99 -15.35
C GLU A 196 10.18 9.18 -16.53
N GLN A 197 10.43 8.47 -17.64
CA GLN A 197 9.62 8.56 -18.84
C GLN A 197 8.19 8.04 -18.61
N ILE A 198 8.03 6.92 -17.93
CA ILE A 198 6.74 6.34 -17.59
C ILE A 198 5.95 7.32 -16.71
N THR A 199 6.55 7.83 -15.63
CA THR A 199 5.88 8.77 -14.73
C THR A 199 5.43 10.04 -15.46
N LYS A 200 6.30 10.61 -16.28
CA LYS A 200 5.97 11.80 -17.09
C LYS A 200 4.88 11.52 -18.13
N HIS A 201 4.87 10.32 -18.71
CA HIS A 201 3.82 9.89 -19.64
C HIS A 201 2.47 9.80 -18.92
N LEU A 202 2.40 9.12 -17.77
CA LEU A 202 1.18 8.96 -17.00
C LEU A 202 0.57 10.32 -16.62
N ILE A 203 1.38 11.25 -16.14
CA ILE A 203 0.93 12.61 -15.79
C ILE A 203 0.38 13.33 -17.02
N LYS A 204 1.09 13.31 -18.16
CA LYS A 204 0.72 14.11 -19.33
C LYS A 204 -0.40 13.51 -20.16
N ALA A 205 -0.40 12.19 -20.34
CA ALA A 205 -1.33 11.52 -21.26
C ALA A 205 -2.68 11.24 -20.61
N HIS A 206 -2.70 10.99 -19.29
CA HIS A 206 -3.88 10.58 -18.58
C HIS A 206 -4.38 11.60 -17.55
N ASP A 207 -3.69 12.73 -17.35
CA ASP A 207 -4.10 13.79 -16.42
C ASP A 207 -4.33 13.26 -14.98
N ILE A 208 -3.32 12.53 -14.45
CA ILE A 208 -3.42 11.82 -13.18
C ILE A 208 -2.26 12.12 -12.23
N ASP A 209 -2.50 11.98 -10.94
CA ASP A 209 -1.47 12.03 -9.91
C ASP A 209 -0.72 10.69 -9.80
N VAL A 210 0.59 10.73 -9.60
CA VAL A 210 1.44 9.53 -9.64
C VAL A 210 2.23 9.33 -8.35
N ILE A 211 2.24 8.09 -7.87
CA ILE A 211 3.14 7.62 -6.82
C ILE A 211 4.13 6.62 -7.42
N VAL A 212 5.42 6.83 -7.20
CA VAL A 212 6.46 5.88 -7.60
C VAL A 212 6.81 4.97 -6.42
N LYS A 213 6.65 3.67 -6.61
CA LYS A 213 6.99 2.67 -5.60
C LYS A 213 8.47 2.32 -5.71
N LEU A 214 9.18 2.47 -4.60
CA LEU A 214 10.63 2.31 -4.52
C LEU A 214 11.02 0.93 -3.96
N ASN A 215 12.25 0.50 -4.24
CA ASN A 215 12.78 -0.78 -3.80
C ASN A 215 13.63 -0.64 -2.52
N PRO A 216 13.67 -1.66 -1.64
CA PRO A 216 14.54 -1.64 -0.45
C PRO A 216 16.03 -1.70 -0.80
N THR A 217 16.39 -2.05 -2.04
CA THR A 217 17.74 -2.00 -2.60
C THR A 217 18.40 -0.62 -2.55
N LEU A 218 17.63 0.45 -2.34
CA LEU A 218 18.12 1.81 -2.06
C LEU A 218 19.04 1.90 -0.83
N LEU A 219 19.01 0.91 0.07
CA LEU A 219 19.96 0.82 1.19
C LEU A 219 21.34 0.36 0.75
N GLY A 220 21.46 -0.22 -0.44
CA GLY A 220 22.64 -0.91 -0.92
C GLY A 220 22.79 -2.31 -0.32
N PRO A 221 23.63 -3.18 -0.92
CA PRO A 221 23.77 -4.56 -0.46
C PRO A 221 24.28 -4.68 0.98
N ASP A 222 25.23 -3.86 1.37
CA ASP A 222 25.76 -3.85 2.75
C ASP A 222 24.71 -3.40 3.77
N GLY A 223 23.91 -2.37 3.45
CA GLY A 223 22.87 -1.88 4.31
C GLY A 223 21.72 -2.89 4.50
N VAL A 224 21.33 -3.57 3.42
CA VAL A 224 20.31 -4.64 3.49
C VAL A 224 20.87 -5.84 4.28
N SER A 225 22.12 -6.26 4.04
CA SER A 225 22.76 -7.35 4.76
C SER A 225 22.88 -7.06 6.26
N ALA A 226 23.34 -5.87 6.63
CA ALA A 226 23.44 -5.45 8.04
C ALA A 226 22.08 -5.51 8.78
N ILE A 227 20.99 -5.19 8.10
CA ILE A 227 19.66 -5.28 8.70
C ILE A 227 19.18 -6.74 8.71
N VAL A 228 19.14 -7.40 7.57
CA VAL A 228 18.52 -8.73 7.43
C VAL A 228 19.32 -9.81 8.18
N HIS A 229 20.65 -9.82 8.04
CA HIS A 229 21.50 -10.85 8.62
C HIS A 229 21.96 -10.46 10.03
N ASP A 230 22.66 -9.33 10.17
CA ASP A 230 23.33 -9.01 11.44
C ASP A 230 22.34 -8.56 12.53
N THR A 231 21.32 -7.75 12.16
CA THR A 231 20.37 -7.21 13.13
C THR A 231 19.19 -8.16 13.38
N LEU A 232 18.59 -8.70 12.31
CA LEU A 232 17.37 -9.50 12.38
C LEU A 232 17.61 -11.01 12.41
N GLY A 233 18.85 -11.48 12.21
CA GLY A 233 19.25 -12.88 12.34
C GLY A 233 18.81 -13.80 11.18
N TYR A 234 18.30 -13.27 10.07
CA TYR A 234 17.89 -14.08 8.90
C TYR A 234 19.08 -14.47 8.03
N GLU A 235 20.12 -15.08 8.60
CA GLU A 235 21.38 -15.45 7.92
C GLU A 235 21.15 -16.38 6.70
N TYR A 236 20.05 -17.13 6.70
CA TYR A 236 19.71 -18.04 5.59
C TYR A 236 19.11 -17.33 4.37
N VAL A 237 18.69 -16.09 4.48
CA VAL A 237 18.18 -15.30 3.37
C VAL A 237 19.35 -14.91 2.46
N GLN A 238 19.30 -15.37 1.21
CA GLN A 238 20.34 -15.10 0.24
C GLN A 238 19.93 -13.93 -0.65
N LEU A 239 20.69 -12.84 -0.58
CA LEU A 239 20.48 -11.67 -1.42
C LEU A 239 20.87 -11.97 -2.87
N VAL A 240 20.18 -11.34 -3.82
CA VAL A 240 20.47 -11.42 -5.26
C VAL A 240 21.32 -10.21 -5.65
N PRO A 241 22.64 -10.36 -5.90
CA PRO A 241 23.52 -9.22 -6.20
C PRO A 241 23.05 -8.41 -7.41
N GLN A 242 22.58 -9.10 -8.46
CA GLN A 242 22.09 -8.47 -9.69
C GLN A 242 20.94 -7.48 -9.44
N ALA A 243 20.05 -7.76 -8.46
CA ALA A 243 18.96 -6.84 -8.13
C ALA A 243 19.48 -5.48 -7.61
N PHE A 244 20.63 -5.43 -6.96
CA PHE A 244 21.25 -4.18 -6.51
C PHE A 244 21.98 -3.43 -7.63
N GLU A 245 22.47 -4.14 -8.64
CA GLU A 245 23.15 -3.55 -9.80
C GLU A 245 22.14 -2.95 -10.79
N ASP A 246 21.00 -3.61 -10.96
CA ASP A 246 19.99 -3.25 -11.95
C ASP A 246 18.98 -2.22 -11.42
N ASP A 247 18.71 -2.20 -10.11
CA ASP A 247 17.73 -1.29 -9.49
C ASP A 247 18.26 0.15 -9.41
N LEU A 248 17.33 1.08 -9.19
CA LEU A 248 17.58 2.52 -9.03
C LEU A 248 18.62 2.80 -7.92
N PRO A 249 19.80 3.38 -8.22
CA PRO A 249 20.77 3.76 -7.21
C PRO A 249 20.28 4.90 -6.34
N PHE A 250 20.68 4.94 -5.06
CA PHE A 250 20.21 5.93 -4.09
C PHE A 250 20.43 7.38 -4.53
N ASP A 251 21.62 7.72 -5.02
CA ASP A 251 21.93 9.09 -5.45
C ASP A 251 21.06 9.51 -6.65
N ARG A 252 20.76 8.59 -7.57
CA ARG A 252 19.84 8.88 -8.67
C ARG A 252 18.39 8.96 -8.19
N ALA A 253 18.01 8.16 -7.18
CA ALA A 253 16.67 8.22 -6.57
C ALA A 253 16.38 9.60 -5.99
N ILE A 254 17.32 10.20 -5.27
CA ILE A 254 17.20 11.56 -4.72
C ILE A 254 16.90 12.57 -5.83
N THR A 255 17.68 12.54 -6.91
CA THR A 255 17.54 13.46 -8.05
C THR A 255 16.20 13.22 -8.76
N LEU A 256 15.85 11.95 -9.00
CA LEU A 256 14.63 11.55 -9.69
C LEU A 256 13.36 11.99 -8.93
N ILE A 257 13.34 11.80 -7.63
CA ILE A 257 12.21 12.21 -6.77
C ILE A 257 11.99 13.72 -6.90
N ASP A 258 13.06 14.52 -6.84
CA ASP A 258 12.97 15.97 -6.93
C ASP A 258 12.56 16.45 -8.33
N GLU A 259 13.06 15.81 -9.37
CA GLU A 259 12.71 16.10 -10.77
C GLU A 259 11.25 15.76 -11.06
N LEU A 260 10.77 14.59 -10.64
CA LEU A 260 9.41 14.16 -10.88
C LEU A 260 8.39 14.98 -10.07
N HIS A 261 8.73 15.33 -8.84
CA HIS A 261 7.88 16.21 -8.04
C HIS A 261 7.69 17.57 -8.69
N ARG A 262 8.79 18.22 -9.11
CA ARG A 262 8.70 19.50 -9.83
C ARG A 262 7.90 19.36 -11.13
N PHE A 263 8.16 18.30 -11.88
CA PHE A 263 7.44 18.04 -13.12
C PHE A 263 5.93 17.89 -12.90
N ALA A 264 5.51 17.18 -11.85
CA ALA A 264 4.10 17.04 -11.51
C ALA A 264 3.46 18.39 -11.17
N LEU A 265 4.11 19.19 -10.32
CA LEU A 265 3.64 20.54 -9.96
C LEU A 265 3.50 21.45 -11.19
N ASP A 266 4.47 21.43 -12.11
CA ASP A 266 4.43 22.22 -13.34
C ASP A 266 3.26 21.85 -14.26
N HIS A 267 2.69 20.65 -14.08
CA HIS A 267 1.53 20.16 -14.84
C HIS A 267 0.22 20.18 -14.04
N GLY A 268 0.22 20.76 -12.83
CA GLY A 268 -0.96 20.86 -11.97
C GLY A 268 -1.29 19.57 -11.20
N HIS A 269 -0.34 18.64 -11.15
CA HIS A 269 -0.48 17.34 -10.49
C HIS A 269 0.32 17.24 -9.20
N ARG A 270 -0.01 16.21 -8.43
CA ARG A 270 0.72 15.82 -7.22
C ARG A 270 1.56 14.58 -7.47
N PHE A 271 2.65 14.50 -6.73
CA PHE A 271 3.58 13.38 -6.78
C PHE A 271 3.82 12.82 -5.39
N GLY A 272 4.00 11.52 -5.30
CA GLY A 272 4.37 10.83 -4.08
C GLY A 272 5.32 9.68 -4.31
N ILE A 273 5.83 9.14 -3.23
CA ILE A 273 6.61 7.89 -3.23
C ILE A 273 5.95 6.84 -2.36
N LYS A 274 6.20 5.57 -2.67
CA LYS A 274 5.75 4.45 -1.85
C LYS A 274 6.91 3.60 -1.39
N LEU A 275 6.94 3.29 -0.10
CA LEU A 275 7.92 2.44 0.56
C LEU A 275 7.25 1.17 1.07
N THR A 276 7.59 -0.03 0.56
CA THR A 276 8.46 -0.35 -0.56
C THR A 276 7.86 -1.46 -1.42
N ASN A 277 8.47 -1.77 -2.55
CA ASN A 277 8.35 -3.10 -3.13
C ASN A 277 8.96 -4.13 -2.17
N THR A 278 8.75 -5.40 -2.44
CA THR A 278 9.37 -6.52 -1.73
C THR A 278 10.86 -6.65 -2.10
N LEU A 279 11.65 -7.30 -1.26
CA LEU A 279 13.06 -7.54 -1.54
C LEU A 279 13.22 -8.84 -2.33
N VAL A 280 13.92 -8.78 -3.45
CA VAL A 280 14.31 -9.99 -4.23
C VAL A 280 15.35 -10.78 -3.47
N VAL A 281 15.08 -12.07 -3.27
CA VAL A 281 15.97 -13.02 -2.60
C VAL A 281 15.98 -14.34 -3.35
N GLN A 282 17.04 -15.15 -3.18
CA GLN A 282 17.08 -16.50 -3.74
C GLN A 282 16.03 -17.40 -3.10
N ASN A 283 15.46 -18.30 -3.88
CA ASN A 283 14.57 -19.34 -3.37
C ASN A 283 15.39 -20.40 -2.61
N HIS A 284 15.75 -20.10 -1.37
CA HIS A 284 16.63 -20.91 -0.54
C HIS A 284 15.99 -22.21 0.00
N LYS A 285 14.69 -22.36 -0.15
CA LYS A 285 13.95 -23.56 0.33
C LYS A 285 13.50 -24.48 -0.80
N ASP A 286 13.70 -24.07 -2.04
CA ASP A 286 13.32 -24.82 -3.26
C ASP A 286 11.87 -25.33 -3.25
N TRP A 287 10.96 -24.54 -2.69
CA TRP A 287 9.54 -24.88 -2.54
C TRP A 287 8.60 -24.05 -3.42
N MET A 288 9.06 -22.92 -3.91
CA MET A 288 8.39 -22.15 -4.94
C MET A 288 8.97 -22.51 -6.32
N PRO A 289 8.18 -22.35 -7.40
CA PRO A 289 8.61 -22.74 -8.74
C PRO A 289 9.81 -21.94 -9.28
N ASP A 290 9.95 -20.67 -8.87
CA ASP A 290 10.96 -19.76 -9.43
C ASP A 290 12.28 -19.82 -8.66
N GLU A 291 13.39 -19.47 -9.32
CA GLU A 291 14.72 -19.40 -8.72
C GLU A 291 14.83 -18.28 -7.68
N THR A 292 14.02 -17.24 -7.83
CA THR A 292 13.94 -16.09 -6.92
C THR A 292 12.57 -15.97 -6.31
N MET A 293 12.47 -15.30 -5.19
CA MET A 293 11.24 -14.95 -4.55
C MET A 293 11.32 -13.55 -3.91
N TYR A 294 10.19 -12.99 -3.55
CA TYR A 294 10.06 -11.65 -3.01
C TYR A 294 9.76 -11.71 -1.52
N LEU A 295 10.72 -11.24 -0.69
CA LEU A 295 10.60 -11.21 0.77
C LEU A 295 9.73 -10.02 1.22
N SER A 296 8.81 -10.28 2.13
CA SER A 296 7.90 -9.31 2.76
C SER A 296 7.77 -9.55 4.28
N GLY A 297 6.79 -8.94 4.92
CA GLY A 297 6.53 -9.13 6.34
C GLY A 297 7.47 -8.34 7.26
N ALA A 298 7.75 -8.88 8.43
CA ALA A 298 8.49 -8.19 9.48
C ALA A 298 9.86 -7.63 9.06
N PRO A 299 10.73 -8.37 8.35
CA PRO A 299 12.01 -7.82 7.89
C PRO A 299 11.85 -6.65 6.92
N LEU A 300 10.84 -6.70 6.05
CA LEU A 300 10.58 -5.62 5.10
C LEU A 300 10.16 -4.32 5.81
N HIS A 301 9.48 -4.42 6.96
CA HIS A 301 9.13 -3.24 7.76
C HIS A 301 10.36 -2.47 8.22
N VAL A 302 11.37 -3.19 8.72
CA VAL A 302 12.62 -2.58 9.16
C VAL A 302 13.38 -1.97 7.99
N LEU A 303 13.47 -2.68 6.86
CA LEU A 303 14.10 -2.18 5.63
C LEU A 303 13.42 -0.92 5.12
N ALA A 304 12.09 -0.91 5.01
CA ALA A 304 11.33 0.24 4.52
C ALA A 304 11.44 1.45 5.46
N THR A 305 11.46 1.22 6.78
CA THR A 305 11.68 2.28 7.76
C THR A 305 13.09 2.85 7.63
N ALA A 306 14.11 2.01 7.40
CA ALA A 306 15.48 2.47 7.16
C ALA A 306 15.62 3.24 5.84
N VAL A 307 14.89 2.84 4.78
CA VAL A 307 14.83 3.63 3.52
C VAL A 307 14.22 5.00 3.78
N LEU A 308 13.11 5.07 4.53
CA LEU A 308 12.47 6.33 4.88
C LEU A 308 13.42 7.24 5.67
N ASP A 309 14.10 6.72 6.68
CA ASP A 309 15.09 7.47 7.46
C ASP A 309 16.24 8.01 6.60
N LYS A 310 16.76 7.18 5.69
CA LYS A 310 17.84 7.54 4.76
C LYS A 310 17.38 8.62 3.76
N LEU A 311 16.19 8.49 3.19
CA LEU A 311 15.62 9.49 2.28
C LEU A 311 15.31 10.81 3.00
N ALA A 312 14.70 10.76 4.18
CA ALA A 312 14.43 11.95 4.98
C ALA A 312 15.70 12.70 5.40
N THR A 313 16.80 11.96 5.59
CA THR A 313 18.13 12.55 5.85
C THR A 313 18.69 13.25 4.61
N ALA A 314 18.54 12.65 3.43
CA ALA A 314 19.09 13.18 2.17
C ALA A 314 18.24 14.33 1.57
N LEU A 315 16.94 14.33 1.82
CA LEU A 315 15.96 15.28 1.31
C LEU A 315 15.19 15.95 2.49
N PRO A 316 15.88 16.74 3.33
CA PRO A 316 15.26 17.37 4.49
C PRO A 316 14.15 18.34 4.05
N GLY A 317 12.98 18.25 4.72
CA GLY A 317 11.84 19.12 4.45
C GLY A 317 11.06 18.84 3.17
N ARG A 318 11.40 17.80 2.40
CA ARG A 318 10.73 17.48 1.13
C ARG A 318 9.51 16.58 1.30
N PHE A 319 9.48 15.77 2.34
CA PHE A 319 8.37 14.87 2.60
C PHE A 319 7.36 15.50 3.55
N MET A 320 6.10 15.12 3.41
CA MET A 320 5.00 15.50 4.32
C MET A 320 5.14 14.85 5.71
N ILE A 321 6.34 14.84 6.25
CA ILE A 321 6.64 14.35 7.59
C ILE A 321 6.54 15.54 8.55
N PRO A 322 5.67 15.50 9.59
CA PRO A 322 5.57 16.59 10.56
C PRO A 322 6.91 16.91 11.18
N GLY A 323 7.24 18.20 11.22
CA GLY A 323 8.40 18.73 11.95
C GLY A 323 9.71 18.80 11.18
N HIS A 324 9.71 18.60 9.89
CA HIS A 324 10.81 19.05 9.05
C HIS A 324 10.83 20.58 8.83
N ASP A 325 9.92 21.33 9.47
CA ASP A 325 10.00 22.79 9.63
C ASP A 325 11.13 23.15 10.60
N GLY A 326 12.35 22.65 10.33
CA GLY A 326 13.53 23.00 11.10
C GLY A 326 13.83 24.50 10.96
N PRO A 327 14.63 25.11 11.88
CA PRO A 327 15.03 26.51 11.80
C PRO A 327 15.81 26.88 10.52
N ASP A 328 16.17 25.85 9.74
CA ASP A 328 16.78 25.98 8.41
C ASP A 328 15.77 25.71 7.26
N ALA A 329 14.47 25.56 7.56
CA ALA A 329 13.43 25.55 6.53
C ALA A 329 13.47 26.93 5.86
N ASP A 330 13.80 26.96 4.56
CA ASP A 330 13.82 28.17 3.76
C ASP A 330 12.43 28.82 3.81
N PRO A 331 12.26 29.98 4.48
CA PRO A 331 10.97 30.67 4.52
C PRO A 331 10.48 31.12 3.14
N ASP A 332 11.37 31.13 2.14
CA ASP A 332 11.10 31.40 0.74
C ASP A 332 10.94 30.11 -0.10
N ALA A 333 10.93 28.93 0.52
CA ALA A 333 10.55 27.67 -0.15
C ALA A 333 9.07 27.69 -0.55
N THR A 334 8.68 28.71 -1.26
CA THR A 334 7.41 28.82 -2.01
C THR A 334 7.31 27.78 -3.13
N ASN A 335 8.30 26.91 -3.25
CA ASN A 335 8.43 25.84 -4.22
C ASN A 335 8.38 24.46 -3.55
N GLY A 336 7.29 24.15 -2.83
CA GLY A 336 6.90 22.76 -2.57
C GLY A 336 7.71 22.02 -1.50
N GLY A 337 8.22 22.67 -0.48
CA GLY A 337 8.80 22.00 0.69
C GLY A 337 7.72 21.24 1.47
N GLY A 338 7.91 19.91 1.68
CA GLY A 338 6.96 19.07 2.43
C GLY A 338 5.76 18.57 1.63
N ASP A 339 5.75 18.68 0.31
CA ASP A 339 4.60 18.34 -0.53
C ASP A 339 4.67 16.91 -1.11
N ILE A 340 5.78 16.21 -0.94
CA ILE A 340 5.92 14.82 -1.40
C ILE A 340 5.28 13.89 -0.38
N MET A 341 4.18 13.27 -0.79
CA MET A 341 3.49 12.29 0.05
C MET A 341 4.28 10.98 0.09
N VAL A 342 4.36 10.38 1.27
CA VAL A 342 4.92 9.04 1.46
C VAL A 342 3.82 8.06 1.81
N SER A 343 3.56 7.11 0.91
CA SER A 343 2.76 5.91 1.18
C SER A 343 3.66 4.80 1.72
N PHE A 344 3.15 3.93 2.58
CA PHE A 344 3.95 2.87 3.19
C PHE A 344 3.27 1.51 3.08
N SER A 345 4.00 0.51 2.58
CA SER A 345 3.50 -0.85 2.37
C SER A 345 4.59 -1.87 2.65
N ALA A 346 4.89 -2.09 3.94
CA ALA A 346 5.93 -3.03 4.35
C ALA A 346 5.63 -3.56 5.75
N GLY A 347 5.22 -4.81 5.86
CA GLY A 347 5.05 -5.51 7.13
C GLY A 347 4.19 -4.79 8.18
N VAL A 348 3.19 -4.02 7.74
CA VAL A 348 2.28 -3.31 8.64
C VAL A 348 1.38 -4.30 9.35
N THR A 349 1.31 -4.21 10.67
CA THR A 349 0.52 -5.05 11.56
C THR A 349 -0.26 -4.20 12.55
N LYS A 350 -1.11 -4.83 13.35
CA LYS A 350 -1.83 -4.15 14.44
C LYS A 350 -0.86 -3.49 15.45
N GLU A 351 0.25 -4.14 15.70
CA GLU A 351 1.21 -3.75 16.73
C GLU A 351 2.02 -2.51 16.31
N ASN A 352 2.35 -2.38 15.02
CA ASN A 352 3.20 -1.28 14.52
C ASN A 352 2.45 -0.19 13.75
N LEU A 353 1.15 -0.35 13.47
CA LEU A 353 0.39 0.61 12.65
C LEU A 353 0.43 2.03 13.23
N ALA A 354 0.26 2.20 14.53
CA ALA A 354 0.24 3.51 15.15
C ALA A 354 1.59 4.22 14.99
N ASP A 355 2.70 3.52 15.23
CA ASP A 355 4.05 4.06 15.03
C ASP A 355 4.36 4.30 13.55
N THR A 356 3.86 3.43 12.65
CA THR A 356 3.96 3.64 11.20
C THR A 356 3.28 4.96 10.80
N ILE A 357 2.05 5.21 11.26
CA ILE A 357 1.34 6.47 11.00
C ILE A 357 2.05 7.66 11.65
N ALA A 358 2.66 7.48 12.83
CA ALA A 358 3.44 8.52 13.49
C ALA A 358 4.64 8.99 12.66
N MET A 359 5.23 8.14 11.83
CA MET A 359 6.31 8.51 10.90
C MET A 359 5.90 9.53 9.84
N GLY A 360 4.62 9.88 9.73
CA GLY A 360 4.14 10.84 8.74
C GLY A 360 3.62 10.21 7.44
N VAL A 361 3.70 8.90 7.31
CA VAL A 361 3.23 8.19 6.10
C VAL A 361 1.69 8.23 5.98
N ARG A 362 1.21 8.30 4.74
CA ARG A 362 -0.22 8.36 4.39
C ARG A 362 -0.42 7.76 2.99
N PRO A 363 -1.05 6.61 2.83
CA PRO A 363 -1.56 5.66 3.84
C PRO A 363 -0.50 4.67 4.32
N ALA A 364 -0.89 3.86 5.31
CA ALA A 364 -0.25 2.60 5.61
C ALA A 364 -1.05 1.45 4.96
N SER A 365 -0.48 0.84 3.92
CA SER A 365 -1.12 -0.28 3.23
C SER A 365 -0.69 -1.61 3.83
N VAL A 366 -1.65 -2.53 3.99
CA VAL A 366 -1.46 -3.83 4.62
C VAL A 366 -1.50 -4.93 3.57
N CYS A 367 -0.51 -5.81 3.57
CA CYS A 367 -0.45 -6.99 2.70
C CYS A 367 -0.35 -8.27 3.52
N SER A 368 0.84 -8.60 3.95
CA SER A 368 1.20 -9.86 4.60
C SER A 368 0.29 -10.22 5.79
N ASP A 369 -0.11 -9.22 6.59
CA ASP A 369 -0.95 -9.46 7.75
C ASP A 369 -2.38 -9.87 7.38
N LEU A 370 -2.92 -9.39 6.27
CA LEU A 370 -4.24 -9.80 5.77
C LEU A 370 -4.26 -11.21 5.16
N LEU A 371 -3.11 -11.79 4.84
CA LEU A 371 -2.97 -13.16 4.38
C LEU A 371 -2.90 -14.18 5.53
N LYS A 372 -2.78 -13.71 6.76
CA LYS A 372 -2.80 -14.55 7.97
C LYS A 372 -4.24 -14.93 8.37
N PRO A 373 -4.43 -15.97 9.22
CA PRO A 373 -5.74 -16.33 9.77
C PRO A 373 -6.48 -15.12 10.34
N GLY A 374 -7.75 -14.96 9.97
CA GLY A 374 -8.58 -13.79 10.29
C GLY A 374 -8.79 -12.82 9.11
N GLY A 375 -7.89 -12.83 8.11
CA GLY A 375 -8.05 -12.07 6.87
C GLY A 375 -8.45 -10.61 7.12
N TYR A 376 -9.48 -10.12 6.42
CA TYR A 376 -9.98 -8.72 6.57
C TYR A 376 -10.53 -8.41 7.96
N GLY A 377 -10.89 -9.43 8.77
CA GLY A 377 -11.27 -9.23 10.17
C GLY A 377 -10.17 -8.64 11.04
N ARG A 378 -8.91 -8.66 10.58
CA ARG A 378 -7.75 -8.07 11.27
C ARG A 378 -7.71 -6.55 11.17
N LEU A 379 -8.39 -5.95 10.19
CA LEU A 379 -8.40 -4.49 9.98
C LEU A 379 -9.09 -3.72 11.11
N ALA A 380 -10.24 -4.19 11.57
CA ALA A 380 -10.97 -3.49 12.63
C ALA A 380 -10.19 -3.41 13.96
N PRO A 381 -9.52 -4.48 14.45
CA PRO A 381 -8.59 -4.40 15.58
C PRO A 381 -7.40 -3.45 15.34
N MET A 382 -6.84 -3.37 14.12
CA MET A 382 -5.78 -2.43 13.77
C MET A 382 -6.25 -0.99 13.92
N LEU A 383 -7.39 -0.65 13.31
CA LEU A 383 -7.97 0.68 13.39
C LEU A 383 -8.39 1.04 14.82
N LYS A 384 -8.87 0.08 15.60
CA LYS A 384 -9.18 0.29 17.02
C LYS A 384 -7.92 0.64 17.83
N ALA A 385 -6.80 -0.02 17.54
CA ALA A 385 -5.53 0.28 18.19
C ALA A 385 -5.03 1.70 17.82
N LEU A 386 -5.10 2.05 16.54
CA LEU A 386 -4.77 3.40 16.06
C LEU A 386 -5.69 4.45 16.68
N THR A 387 -7.01 4.22 16.68
CA THR A 387 -7.99 5.13 17.31
C THR A 387 -7.64 5.39 18.78
N LYS A 388 -7.26 4.34 19.50
CA LYS A 388 -6.84 4.49 20.91
C LYS A 388 -5.59 5.36 21.04
N ALA A 389 -4.57 5.13 20.22
CA ALA A 389 -3.34 5.91 20.26
C ALA A 389 -3.59 7.40 19.91
N VAL A 390 -4.40 7.67 18.89
CA VAL A 390 -4.79 9.03 18.49
C VAL A 390 -5.65 9.71 19.58
N ALA A 391 -6.54 8.98 20.26
CA ALA A 391 -7.36 9.53 21.35
C ALA A 391 -6.57 10.05 22.54
N GLU A 392 -5.37 9.51 22.75
CA GLU A 392 -4.46 9.91 23.82
C GLU A 392 -3.65 11.18 23.46
N SER A 393 -3.69 11.63 22.18
CA SER A 393 -3.01 12.84 21.71
C SER A 393 -3.87 14.10 21.84
N THR A 394 -3.19 15.25 21.77
CA THR A 394 -3.84 16.56 21.75
C THR A 394 -4.58 16.76 20.46
N GLY A 395 -5.70 17.04 20.22
CA GLY A 395 -6.39 17.24 18.93
C GLY A 395 -7.27 16.07 18.51
N ARG A 396 -6.91 14.85 18.92
CA ARG A 396 -7.62 13.61 18.59
C ARG A 396 -7.81 13.37 17.08
N ASP A 397 -6.84 13.82 16.32
CA ASP A 397 -6.71 13.61 14.88
C ASP A 397 -5.29 13.13 14.54
N LEU A 398 -5.07 12.75 13.28
CA LEU A 398 -3.77 12.22 12.84
C LEU A 398 -2.66 13.26 12.91
N ASP A 399 -2.93 14.53 12.69
CA ASP A 399 -1.92 15.58 12.71
C ASP A 399 -1.50 15.93 14.14
N GLY A 400 -2.44 16.03 15.07
CA GLY A 400 -2.16 16.17 16.49
C GLY A 400 -1.39 14.97 17.05
N TYR A 401 -1.77 13.75 16.65
CA TYR A 401 -1.04 12.54 17.04
C TYR A 401 0.42 12.56 16.56
N ARG A 402 0.65 12.86 15.29
CA ARG A 402 2.00 12.96 14.72
C ARG A 402 2.84 14.03 15.39
N SER A 403 2.24 15.20 15.64
CA SER A 403 2.92 16.31 16.29
C SER A 403 3.37 15.93 17.71
N ALA A 404 2.52 15.22 18.47
CA ALA A 404 2.86 14.70 19.78
C ALA A 404 4.01 13.68 19.72
N ARG A 405 3.93 12.70 18.81
CA ARG A 405 4.97 11.68 18.61
C ARG A 405 6.31 12.28 18.17
N LEU A 406 6.28 13.32 17.34
CA LEU A 406 7.48 14.05 16.95
C LEU A 406 8.14 14.77 18.14
N ALA A 407 7.33 15.42 18.99
CA ALA A 407 7.85 16.06 20.19
C ALA A 407 8.52 15.05 21.14
N GLU A 408 7.92 13.87 21.29
CA GLU A 408 8.50 12.75 22.05
C GLU A 408 9.82 12.26 21.44
N ALA A 409 9.86 12.04 20.12
CA ALA A 409 11.06 11.61 19.42
C ALA A 409 12.22 12.60 19.60
N ARG A 410 11.94 13.91 19.46
CA ARG A 410 12.93 14.97 19.68
C ARG A 410 13.40 15.06 21.12
N ALA A 411 12.49 14.91 22.08
CA ALA A 411 12.85 14.88 23.51
C ALA A 411 13.74 13.68 23.84
N ALA A 412 13.61 12.57 23.12
CA ALA A 412 14.47 11.39 23.21
C ALA A 412 15.79 11.52 22.43
N GLY A 413 16.02 12.63 21.72
CA GLY A 413 17.25 12.91 20.99
C GLY A 413 17.26 12.41 19.54
N HIS A 414 16.12 11.97 19.00
CA HIS A 414 15.99 11.59 17.59
C HIS A 414 15.68 12.81 16.71
N ARG A 415 16.11 12.77 15.46
CA ARG A 415 15.84 13.82 14.46
C ARG A 415 14.34 13.98 14.21
N ASP A 416 13.67 12.86 14.01
CA ASP A 416 12.24 12.75 13.69
C ASP A 416 11.66 11.41 14.15
N THR A 417 10.39 11.18 13.83
CA THR A 417 9.68 9.96 14.20
C THR A 417 10.12 8.73 13.43
N ALA A 418 10.64 8.87 12.20
CA ALA A 418 11.17 7.73 11.43
C ALA A 418 12.47 7.21 12.07
N ALA A 419 13.40 8.12 12.43
CA ALA A 419 14.61 7.77 13.15
C ALA A 419 14.31 7.15 14.52
N ALA A 420 13.30 7.67 15.26
CA ALA A 420 12.88 7.13 16.53
C ALA A 420 12.28 5.72 16.38
N HIS A 421 11.42 5.52 15.39
CA HIS A 421 10.82 4.20 15.11
C HIS A 421 11.88 3.18 14.71
N LEU A 422 12.80 3.55 13.80
CA LEU A 422 13.91 2.67 13.40
C LEU A 422 14.75 2.25 14.63
N ALA A 423 15.12 3.19 15.50
CA ALA A 423 15.84 2.89 16.71
C ALA A 423 15.03 1.98 17.65
N HIS A 424 13.72 2.20 17.76
CA HIS A 424 12.83 1.36 18.58
C HIS A 424 12.80 -0.08 18.09
N ILE A 425 12.52 -0.32 16.79
CA ILE A 425 12.38 -1.67 16.21
C ILE A 425 13.70 -2.43 16.09
N THR A 426 14.84 -1.74 16.10
CA THR A 426 16.17 -2.38 16.05
C THR A 426 16.80 -2.61 17.41
N HIS A 427 16.31 -1.97 18.49
CA HIS A 427 16.90 -2.09 19.81
C HIS A 427 15.89 -2.47 20.90
N ASN A 428 14.71 -1.81 20.95
CA ASN A 428 13.75 -1.99 22.05
C ASN A 428 12.74 -3.10 21.77
N ASP A 429 12.28 -3.20 20.53
CA ASP A 429 11.29 -4.19 20.08
C ASP A 429 11.84 -5.14 18.99
N LEU A 430 13.13 -5.40 19.07
CA LEU A 430 13.82 -6.28 18.10
C LEU A 430 13.17 -7.66 18.01
N ALA A 431 12.69 -8.22 19.13
CA ALA A 431 12.07 -9.54 19.18
C ALA A 431 10.84 -9.68 18.26
N SER A 432 10.12 -8.60 17.99
CA SER A 432 8.97 -8.59 17.07
C SER A 432 9.36 -8.68 15.59
N TYR A 433 10.63 -8.48 15.26
CA TYR A 433 11.15 -8.45 13.89
C TYR A 433 12.25 -9.50 13.65
N HIS A 434 12.90 -9.96 14.73
CA HIS A 434 13.99 -10.94 14.69
C HIS A 434 13.49 -12.34 14.31
N LEU A 435 14.34 -13.12 13.69
CA LEU A 435 14.08 -14.50 13.28
C LEU A 435 13.45 -15.34 14.39
N ASP A 436 13.96 -15.26 15.62
CA ASP A 436 13.46 -16.07 16.75
C ASP A 436 11.94 -15.90 17.00
N GLY A 437 11.39 -14.71 16.72
CA GLY A 437 9.95 -14.43 16.80
C GLY A 437 9.14 -15.06 15.68
N HIS A 438 9.78 -15.52 14.62
CA HIS A 438 9.15 -15.99 13.39
C HIS A 438 9.50 -17.43 12.99
N GLU A 439 10.35 -18.13 13.74
CA GLU A 439 10.74 -19.53 13.45
C GLU A 439 9.64 -20.53 13.73
N ASN A 440 8.84 -20.29 14.77
CA ASN A 440 7.87 -21.24 15.28
C ASN A 440 6.46 -20.66 15.25
N LEU A 441 5.74 -20.87 14.15
CA LEU A 441 4.31 -20.62 14.17
C LEU A 441 3.59 -21.67 14.97
N PRO A 442 2.70 -21.27 15.92
CA PRO A 442 1.79 -22.20 16.57
C PRO A 442 0.91 -22.85 15.48
N ARG A 443 1.05 -24.16 15.30
CA ARG A 443 0.23 -24.90 14.36
C ARG A 443 -1.03 -25.35 15.08
N SER A 444 -2.17 -24.87 14.64
CA SER A 444 -3.48 -25.22 15.21
C SER A 444 -4.21 -26.32 14.43
N VAL A 445 -3.63 -26.82 13.34
CA VAL A 445 -4.24 -27.80 12.43
C VAL A 445 -3.36 -29.03 12.34
N ASP A 446 -3.98 -30.20 12.22
CA ASP A 446 -3.28 -31.48 12.16
C ASP A 446 -2.43 -31.59 10.88
N HIS A 447 -1.27 -32.23 11.00
CA HIS A 447 -0.30 -32.40 9.92
C HIS A 447 -0.81 -33.27 8.77
N ASP A 448 -1.83 -34.07 9.01
CA ASP A 448 -2.37 -34.99 8.01
C ASP A 448 -3.30 -34.31 6.97
N LEU A 449 -3.56 -33.04 7.12
CA LEU A 449 -4.31 -32.26 6.13
C LEU A 449 -3.32 -31.58 5.16
N GLU A 450 -3.40 -31.91 3.89
CA GLU A 450 -2.62 -31.26 2.81
C GLU A 450 -2.89 -29.72 2.68
N MET A 451 -3.70 -29.18 3.59
CA MET A 451 -4.02 -27.75 3.68
C MET A 451 -2.87 -26.87 4.24
N TRP A 452 -1.71 -27.45 4.52
CA TRP A 452 -0.58 -26.69 5.06
C TRP A 452 0.08 -25.71 4.07
N GLY A 453 -0.17 -25.89 2.78
CA GLY A 453 0.13 -24.89 1.78
C GLY A 453 -0.87 -23.73 1.76
N CYS A 454 -1.92 -23.82 2.59
CA CYS A 454 -2.93 -22.78 2.67
C CYS A 454 -2.37 -21.54 3.37
N VAL A 455 -2.18 -20.47 2.62
CA VAL A 455 -1.77 -19.14 3.12
C VAL A 455 -2.92 -18.37 3.77
N ALA A 456 -4.03 -19.03 4.04
CA ALA A 456 -5.25 -18.43 4.60
C ALA A 456 -5.71 -17.14 3.87
N CYS A 457 -5.44 -17.07 2.58
CA CYS A 457 -5.85 -15.93 1.75
C CYS A 457 -7.37 -15.83 1.59
N ASN A 458 -8.13 -16.77 2.16
CA ASN A 458 -9.57 -16.96 2.02
C ASN A 458 -10.06 -17.19 0.59
N PHE A 459 -9.17 -17.28 -0.39
CA PHE A 459 -9.53 -17.47 -1.79
C PHE A 459 -10.31 -18.77 -2.00
N CYS A 460 -9.87 -19.88 -1.36
CA CYS A 460 -10.59 -21.15 -1.41
C CYS A 460 -11.97 -21.09 -0.74
N VAL A 461 -12.17 -20.25 0.29
CA VAL A 461 -13.47 -20.06 0.95
C VAL A 461 -14.44 -19.26 0.08
N THR A 462 -13.94 -18.48 -0.84
CA THR A 462 -14.75 -17.67 -1.78
C THR A 462 -15.05 -18.39 -3.09
N VAL A 463 -14.33 -19.47 -3.40
CA VAL A 463 -14.50 -20.27 -4.63
C VAL A 463 -15.15 -21.63 -4.33
N CYS A 464 -15.22 -22.05 -3.07
CA CYS A 464 -16.02 -23.17 -2.58
C CYS A 464 -17.29 -22.67 -1.91
#